data_208bc614403832ecec4e945573c27501
#
_entry.id   208bc614403832ecec4e945573c27501
#
_cell.length_a   1.000
_cell.length_b   1.000
_cell.length_c   1.000
_cell.angle_alpha   90.00
_cell.angle_beta   90.00
_cell.angle_gamma   90.00
#
_symmetry.space_group_name_H-M   'P 1'
#
loop_
_entity.id
_entity.type
_entity.pdbx_description
1 polymer ?
#
loop_
_entity_poly.entity_id
_entity_poly.type
_entity_poly.pdbx_seq_one_letter_code
_entity_poly.pdbx_strand_id
1 'polypeptide(L)'
;MCRACFSTVMLHDDLFEGGASRVFANLSGAPMPTRRTLMALSAGAAGAAATMTAPRIARAAAGAEVIFRGGKVLPMPGAASAQALAIGGGKILAVGSEEEVGGLKSPNTRIVDLAGRVLMPGFIDPHSHSVLSAVILEMLTDVGYTTYPTRAKLMEALRSHGAQVPAGEWLAVSNFDNLLQGGGLTRTELDAISTDRPIFVWYTNGHDACVNSLALKMAGIPEDVGMLPGGGHFGRAPDGRLDGQVFEEAAIFKFLPMVLPKITTESAGKALEAFLRKAAASGNTTLHEPGTLKSAWIAAFAKASSTFPCRTSASLMYEDMKGYEPYRALGIGAKATILPDSLFSLYGVKIVGDGSDQTRTGAQTVPYLGTSDKGKPNFDAAQMKKMVADVKAMGSCVQIHCNGDYTIDIALDAIEAAYGNSTAQGINRIEHSTIARPDQIGRMKALNVQPSFLMNHVRFYGAAYRDQIFGPARAALTDSAGACVRAGVPFTLHTDSPCSPLGALNLVSTAITRRCVVDSSVIGPEQAVTLDQALRAVTIDAARQIGQGGRIGSLEKDKEADLVLLEADPYATAPDKLGAIKVSETWVAGWQRYVS
;
A
#
# COMPACT_ATOMS: atom_id res chain seq x y z
N MET A 1 -7.16 -2.26 -6.81
CA MET A 1 -8.45 -2.48 -6.14
C MET A 1 -9.32 -1.26 -6.34
N CYS A 2 -10.57 -1.43 -6.71
CA CYS A 2 -11.52 -0.36 -7.02
C CYS A 2 -12.17 0.22 -5.75
N ARG A 3 -12.79 1.40 -5.89
CA ARG A 3 -13.57 2.10 -4.85
C ARG A 3 -14.52 1.20 -4.08
N ALA A 4 -15.13 0.28 -4.80
CA ALA A 4 -16.14 -0.61 -4.30
C ALA A 4 -15.56 -1.62 -3.27
N CYS A 5 -14.47 -2.31 -3.56
CA CYS A 5 -13.93 -3.36 -2.69
C CYS A 5 -13.38 -2.86 -1.36
N PHE A 6 -12.92 -1.62 -1.34
CA PHE A 6 -12.21 -1.06 -0.20
C PHE A 6 -13.12 -0.48 0.85
N SER A 7 -14.11 0.31 0.37
CA SER A 7 -14.99 1.03 1.29
C SER A 7 -15.91 0.07 2.03
N THR A 8 -16.27 -1.05 1.41
CA THR A 8 -17.39 -1.85 1.88
C THR A 8 -16.98 -2.95 2.86
N VAL A 9 -15.83 -3.63 2.70
CA VAL A 9 -15.35 -4.58 3.75
C VAL A 9 -15.16 -3.86 5.08
N MET A 10 -14.64 -2.62 5.02
CA MET A 10 -14.40 -1.81 6.22
C MET A 10 -15.62 -0.96 6.63
N LEU A 11 -16.69 -0.92 5.80
CA LEU A 11 -17.92 -0.16 6.07
C LEU A 11 -19.01 -0.99 6.79
N HIS A 12 -18.96 -2.32 6.70
CA HIS A 12 -19.93 -3.16 7.37
C HIS A 12 -19.56 -3.33 8.86
N ASP A 13 -20.25 -2.55 9.70
CA ASP A 13 -20.16 -2.69 11.16
C ASP A 13 -20.52 -4.12 11.62
N ASP A 14 -21.31 -4.85 10.82
CA ASP A 14 -21.74 -6.22 11.11
C ASP A 14 -20.60 -7.26 11.11
N LEU A 15 -19.46 -6.96 10.45
CA LEU A 15 -18.27 -7.81 10.49
C LEU A 15 -17.49 -7.68 11.82
N PHE A 16 -17.78 -6.64 12.60
CA PHE A 16 -17.04 -6.34 13.83
C PHE A 16 -17.93 -6.52 15.04
N GLU A 17 -17.46 -7.20 16.04
CA GLU A 17 -18.17 -7.36 17.30
C GLU A 17 -18.33 -6.00 18.00
N GLY A 18 -19.58 -5.50 18.07
CA GLY A 18 -19.90 -4.19 18.63
C GLY A 18 -19.63 -2.99 17.71
N GLY A 19 -19.39 -3.25 16.41
CA GLY A 19 -19.12 -2.25 15.39
C GLY A 19 -17.63 -1.90 15.25
N ALA A 20 -17.20 -1.66 14.01
CA ALA A 20 -15.80 -1.39 13.67
C ALA A 20 -15.19 -0.25 14.50
N SER A 21 -15.95 0.80 14.77
CA SER A 21 -15.51 1.94 15.60
C SER A 21 -15.11 1.53 17.02
N ARG A 22 -15.79 0.56 17.62
CA ARG A 22 -15.47 0.05 18.97
C ARG A 22 -14.26 -0.86 18.97
N VAL A 23 -14.10 -1.70 17.95
CA VAL A 23 -12.95 -2.59 17.82
C VAL A 23 -11.65 -1.78 17.82
N PHE A 24 -11.56 -0.76 16.96
CA PHE A 24 -10.36 0.06 16.87
C PHE A 24 -10.17 1.03 18.06
N ALA A 25 -11.26 1.51 18.68
CA ALA A 25 -11.16 2.29 19.92
C ALA A 25 -10.54 1.47 21.06
N ASN A 26 -10.86 0.20 21.17
CA ASN A 26 -10.36 -0.69 22.20
C ASN A 26 -8.92 -1.15 21.97
N LEU A 27 -8.37 -1.15 20.75
CA LEU A 27 -6.94 -1.38 20.50
C LEU A 27 -6.05 -0.43 21.31
N SER A 28 -6.57 0.74 21.64
CA SER A 28 -5.85 1.77 22.41
C SER A 28 -6.09 1.72 23.93
N GLY A 29 -7.05 0.95 24.41
CA GLY A 29 -7.47 0.94 25.82
C GLY A 29 -8.01 2.29 26.32
N ALA A 30 -8.44 3.19 25.44
CA ALA A 30 -8.95 4.52 25.80
C ALA A 30 -10.35 4.75 25.23
N PRO A 31 -11.23 5.46 25.97
CA PRO A 31 -12.50 5.90 25.42
C PRO A 31 -12.26 6.83 24.22
N MET A 32 -13.14 6.76 23.21
CA MET A 32 -13.12 7.66 22.05
C MET A 32 -13.05 9.12 22.53
N PRO A 33 -12.10 9.92 22.04
CA PRO A 33 -12.00 11.30 22.43
C PRO A 33 -13.26 12.06 21.96
N THR A 34 -13.93 12.74 22.88
CA THR A 34 -15.05 13.60 22.54
C THR A 34 -14.54 14.83 21.77
N ARG A 35 -15.42 15.51 21.02
CA ARG A 35 -15.11 16.78 20.35
C ARG A 35 -14.41 17.79 21.30
N ARG A 36 -14.74 17.77 22.58
CA ARG A 36 -14.09 18.57 23.64
C ARG A 36 -12.64 18.12 23.91
N THR A 37 -12.37 16.84 23.91
CA THR A 37 -11.02 16.27 24.14
C THR A 37 -10.08 16.57 22.97
N LEU A 38 -10.58 16.52 21.72
CA LEU A 38 -9.83 16.91 20.52
C LEU A 38 -9.55 18.43 20.48
N MET A 39 -10.52 19.28 20.91
CA MET A 39 -10.29 20.71 21.05
C MET A 39 -9.33 21.05 22.21
N ALA A 40 -9.31 20.27 23.29
CA ALA A 40 -8.36 20.44 24.37
C ALA A 40 -6.93 20.07 23.96
N LEU A 41 -6.75 19.07 23.06
CA LEU A 41 -5.46 18.73 22.46
C LEU A 41 -4.96 19.86 21.55
N SER A 42 -5.85 20.51 20.78
CA SER A 42 -5.49 21.67 19.96
C SER A 42 -5.20 22.95 20.78
N ALA A 43 -5.94 23.17 21.85
CA ALA A 43 -5.68 24.29 22.79
C ALA A 43 -4.42 24.06 23.64
N GLY A 44 -4.11 22.82 24.02
CA GLY A 44 -2.88 22.44 24.70
C GLY A 44 -1.62 22.65 23.85
N ALA A 45 -1.71 22.41 22.54
CA ALA A 45 -0.58 22.65 21.63
C ALA A 45 -0.26 24.15 21.44
N ALA A 46 -1.27 25.02 21.47
CA ALA A 46 -1.08 26.47 21.38
C ALA A 46 -0.58 27.09 22.73
N GLY A 47 -1.02 26.54 23.87
CA GLY A 47 -0.57 26.97 25.19
C GLY A 47 0.82 26.44 25.57
N ALA A 48 1.21 25.25 25.10
CA ALA A 48 2.52 24.64 25.35
C ALA A 48 3.67 25.32 24.58
N ALA A 49 3.39 26.04 23.50
CA ALA A 49 4.42 26.80 22.78
C ALA A 49 4.95 28.01 23.59
N ALA A 50 4.22 28.49 24.58
CA ALA A 50 4.63 29.64 25.38
C ALA A 50 5.37 29.31 26.69
N THR A 51 5.39 28.03 27.15
CA THR A 51 5.98 27.65 28.45
C THR A 51 7.02 26.54 28.38
N MET A 52 7.38 26.01 27.20
CA MET A 52 8.39 24.96 27.05
C MET A 52 9.75 25.49 26.58
N THR A 53 10.29 26.51 27.19
CA THR A 53 11.66 26.99 26.90
C THR A 53 12.74 26.46 27.85
N ALA A 54 12.45 25.50 28.73
CA ALA A 54 13.44 25.13 29.74
C ALA A 54 14.06 23.72 29.70
N PRO A 55 13.51 22.61 29.19
CA PRO A 55 14.29 21.35 29.20
C PRO A 55 14.90 20.88 27.87
N ARG A 56 14.70 21.57 26.76
CA ARG A 56 15.22 21.10 25.46
C ARG A 56 16.72 21.33 25.25
N ILE A 57 17.34 22.24 26.02
CA ILE A 57 18.77 22.58 25.87
C ILE A 57 19.68 21.54 26.57
N ALA A 58 19.17 20.79 27.55
CA ALA A 58 20.00 19.80 28.27
C ALA A 58 20.17 18.46 27.52
N ARG A 59 19.46 18.21 26.40
CA ARG A 59 19.57 16.95 25.64
C ARG A 59 20.59 16.99 24.50
N ALA A 60 21.10 18.14 24.15
CA ALA A 60 22.11 18.31 23.08
C ALA A 60 23.53 17.88 23.48
N ALA A 61 23.77 17.48 24.74
CA ALA A 61 25.05 16.99 25.23
C ALA A 61 25.10 15.47 25.51
N ALA A 62 24.03 14.73 25.19
CA ALA A 62 24.06 13.28 25.30
C ALA A 62 24.77 12.71 24.05
N GLY A 63 25.86 11.94 24.25
CA GLY A 63 26.57 11.24 23.18
C GLY A 63 25.64 10.25 22.44
N ALA A 64 26.14 9.62 21.40
CA ALA A 64 25.39 8.66 20.62
C ALA A 64 24.86 7.50 21.49
N GLU A 65 23.59 7.13 21.30
CA GLU A 65 23.00 5.93 21.91
C GLU A 65 23.47 4.67 21.16
N VAL A 66 23.53 4.73 19.83
CA VAL A 66 24.02 3.64 18.97
C VAL A 66 24.95 4.20 17.89
N ILE A 67 26.03 3.49 17.62
CA ILE A 67 26.92 3.73 16.48
C ILE A 67 26.99 2.46 15.64
N PHE A 68 26.71 2.58 14.35
CA PHE A 68 26.87 1.55 13.33
C PHE A 68 28.22 1.77 12.63
N ARG A 69 29.03 0.70 12.48
CA ARG A 69 30.34 0.73 11.81
C ARG A 69 30.78 -0.65 11.33
N GLY A 70 31.93 -0.72 10.65
CA GLY A 70 32.46 -2.01 10.17
C GLY A 70 31.73 -2.55 8.95
N GLY A 71 31.14 -1.70 8.14
CA GLY A 71 30.45 -2.02 6.89
C GLY A 71 30.26 -0.80 6.01
N LYS A 72 29.28 -0.85 5.11
CA LYS A 72 28.98 0.23 4.18
C LYS A 72 27.71 0.96 4.60
N VAL A 73 27.77 2.28 4.69
CA VAL A 73 26.59 3.11 4.91
C VAL A 73 26.26 3.84 3.61
N LEU A 74 25.04 3.71 3.12
CA LEU A 74 24.51 4.38 1.93
C LEU A 74 23.51 5.46 2.39
N PRO A 75 23.95 6.72 2.55
CA PRO A 75 23.10 7.76 3.14
C PRO A 75 21.86 8.08 2.31
N MET A 76 22.01 8.01 0.98
CA MET A 76 20.96 8.22 0.00
C MET A 76 21.39 7.55 -1.32
N PRO A 77 20.46 6.94 -2.09
CA PRO A 77 20.80 6.38 -3.40
C PRO A 77 21.44 7.43 -4.31
N GLY A 78 22.57 7.06 -4.93
CA GLY A 78 23.39 7.96 -5.78
C GLY A 78 24.34 8.88 -5.03
N ALA A 79 24.32 8.93 -3.70
CA ALA A 79 25.29 9.68 -2.92
C ALA A 79 26.55 8.85 -2.59
N ALA A 80 27.64 9.52 -2.22
CA ALA A 80 28.84 8.86 -1.73
C ALA A 80 28.52 8.02 -0.48
N SER A 81 29.12 6.83 -0.37
CA SER A 81 28.98 5.99 0.81
C SER A 81 29.78 6.56 1.99
N ALA A 82 29.30 6.30 3.20
CA ALA A 82 29.95 6.59 4.46
C ALA A 82 30.42 5.28 5.14
N GLN A 83 31.22 5.40 6.21
CA GLN A 83 31.74 4.26 6.97
C GLN A 83 30.97 3.98 8.26
N ALA A 84 30.33 5.02 8.81
CA ALA A 84 29.63 4.92 10.09
C ALA A 84 28.42 5.87 10.16
N LEU A 85 27.54 5.55 11.10
CA LEU A 85 26.35 6.35 11.43
C LEU A 85 26.13 6.31 12.93
N ALA A 86 25.84 7.47 13.54
CA ALA A 86 25.45 7.60 14.94
C ALA A 86 23.98 8.00 15.07
N ILE A 87 23.27 7.38 16.01
CA ILE A 87 21.90 7.75 16.38
C ILE A 87 21.78 8.05 17.88
N GLY A 88 20.83 8.92 18.20
CA GLY A 88 20.48 9.26 19.58
C GLY A 88 19.17 10.03 19.64
N GLY A 89 18.35 9.74 20.64
CA GLY A 89 17.01 10.34 20.77
C GLY A 89 16.08 10.04 19.60
N GLY A 90 16.26 8.89 18.93
CA GLY A 90 15.47 8.50 17.76
C GLY A 90 15.90 9.17 16.46
N LYS A 91 16.98 9.95 16.46
CA LYS A 91 17.46 10.74 15.31
C LYS A 91 18.88 10.38 14.91
N ILE A 92 19.19 10.68 13.66
CA ILE A 92 20.55 10.58 13.12
C ILE A 92 21.34 11.79 13.64
N LEU A 93 22.44 11.53 14.33
CA LEU A 93 23.34 12.55 14.87
C LEU A 93 24.46 12.90 13.91
N ALA A 94 25.01 11.88 13.23
CA ALA A 94 26.08 12.03 12.25
C ALA A 94 26.12 10.83 11.30
N VAL A 95 26.60 11.09 10.09
CA VAL A 95 26.94 10.09 9.05
C VAL A 95 28.26 10.54 8.44
N GLY A 96 29.28 9.68 8.40
CA GLY A 96 30.59 10.06 7.90
C GLY A 96 31.64 8.97 8.07
N SER A 97 32.89 9.37 8.29
CA SER A 97 33.98 8.46 8.61
C SER A 97 33.82 7.83 10.00
N GLU A 98 34.48 6.71 10.26
CA GLU A 98 34.49 6.10 11.61
C GLU A 98 35.09 7.02 12.66
N GLU A 99 36.07 7.86 12.30
CA GLU A 99 36.71 8.84 13.19
C GLU A 99 35.71 9.93 13.61
N GLU A 100 35.05 10.57 12.64
CA GLU A 100 34.06 11.64 12.90
C GLU A 100 32.91 11.14 13.76
N VAL A 101 32.32 9.99 13.40
CA VAL A 101 31.19 9.41 14.11
C VAL A 101 31.62 8.85 15.45
N GLY A 102 32.83 8.27 15.53
CA GLY A 102 33.44 7.76 16.76
C GLY A 102 33.62 8.83 17.84
N GLY A 103 33.82 10.09 17.46
CA GLY A 103 33.89 11.23 18.39
C GLY A 103 32.62 11.48 19.20
N LEU A 104 31.47 10.90 18.78
CA LEU A 104 30.18 10.99 19.49
C LEU A 104 29.99 9.87 20.52
N LYS A 105 30.95 8.93 20.63
CA LYS A 105 30.85 7.79 21.54
C LYS A 105 30.86 8.24 23.02
N SER A 106 29.96 7.68 23.80
CA SER A 106 29.91 7.81 25.27
C SER A 106 30.10 6.42 25.91
N PRO A 107 30.31 6.34 27.25
CA PRO A 107 30.41 5.04 27.93
C PRO A 107 29.22 4.12 27.73
N ASN A 108 28.02 4.67 27.48
CA ASN A 108 26.78 3.92 27.32
C ASN A 108 26.42 3.68 25.84
N THR A 109 27.26 4.09 24.90
CA THR A 109 27.00 3.92 23.47
C THR A 109 27.10 2.45 23.06
N ARG A 110 26.02 1.90 22.54
CA ARG A 110 25.99 0.57 21.90
C ARG A 110 26.70 0.66 20.54
N ILE A 111 27.66 -0.22 20.30
CA ILE A 111 28.28 -0.37 18.98
C ILE A 111 27.58 -1.53 18.26
N VAL A 112 27.10 -1.28 17.05
CA VAL A 112 26.57 -2.27 16.14
C VAL A 112 27.60 -2.47 15.01
N ASP A 113 28.24 -3.63 15.01
CA ASP A 113 29.13 -4.03 13.93
C ASP A 113 28.32 -4.47 12.73
N LEU A 114 28.48 -3.78 11.62
CA LEU A 114 27.81 -4.12 10.37
C LEU A 114 28.39 -5.40 9.75
N ALA A 115 29.59 -5.84 10.16
CA ALA A 115 30.24 -7.05 9.67
C ALA A 115 30.28 -7.14 8.12
N GLY A 116 30.54 -6.02 7.45
CA GLY A 116 30.55 -5.92 6.00
C GLY A 116 29.19 -5.74 5.33
N ARG A 117 28.08 -5.81 6.09
CA ARG A 117 26.71 -5.57 5.61
C ARG A 117 26.49 -4.09 5.23
N VAL A 118 25.33 -3.82 4.62
CA VAL A 118 25.00 -2.48 4.11
C VAL A 118 23.85 -1.88 4.89
N LEU A 119 24.10 -0.70 5.46
CA LEU A 119 23.10 0.13 6.12
C LEU A 119 22.61 1.20 5.14
N MET A 120 21.28 1.31 4.99
CA MET A 120 20.67 2.33 4.13
C MET A 120 19.34 2.85 4.73
N PRO A 121 18.73 3.91 4.14
CA PRO A 121 17.41 4.36 4.57
C PRO A 121 16.41 3.22 4.50
N GLY A 122 15.55 3.12 5.52
CA GLY A 122 14.46 2.17 5.52
C GLY A 122 13.52 2.39 4.32
N PHE A 123 12.99 1.29 3.79
CA PHE A 123 12.08 1.35 2.65
C PHE A 123 10.74 1.94 3.06
N ILE A 124 10.13 2.65 2.12
CA ILE A 124 8.82 3.27 2.25
C ILE A 124 7.93 2.74 1.14
N ASP A 125 6.81 2.16 1.53
CA ASP A 125 5.75 1.82 0.58
C ASP A 125 4.71 2.95 0.59
N PRO A 126 4.67 3.79 -0.45
CA PRO A 126 3.80 4.96 -0.47
C PRO A 126 2.33 4.65 -0.80
N HIS A 127 1.98 3.35 -0.99
CA HIS A 127 0.63 2.89 -1.27
C HIS A 127 0.48 1.42 -0.88
N SER A 128 0.01 1.15 0.32
CA SER A 128 -0.17 -0.20 0.87
C SER A 128 -1.30 -0.19 1.89
N HIS A 129 -2.29 -1.05 1.67
CA HIS A 129 -3.50 -1.11 2.48
C HIS A 129 -3.32 -1.99 3.71
N SER A 130 -2.70 -1.45 4.74
CA SER A 130 -2.31 -2.19 5.95
C SER A 130 -3.50 -2.84 6.68
N VAL A 131 -4.61 -2.12 6.78
CA VAL A 131 -5.81 -2.61 7.50
C VAL A 131 -6.48 -3.73 6.72
N LEU A 132 -6.61 -3.58 5.40
CA LEU A 132 -7.20 -4.63 4.55
C LEU A 132 -6.27 -5.83 4.46
N SER A 133 -4.96 -5.61 4.33
CA SER A 133 -3.96 -6.69 4.31
C SER A 133 -4.03 -7.52 5.59
N ALA A 134 -4.21 -6.88 6.75
CA ALA A 134 -4.38 -7.57 8.02
C ALA A 134 -5.61 -8.50 7.99
N VAL A 135 -6.73 -8.06 7.43
CA VAL A 135 -7.93 -8.89 7.32
C VAL A 135 -7.74 -10.03 6.30
N ILE A 136 -7.28 -9.70 5.09
CA ILE A 136 -7.21 -10.68 3.99
C ILE A 136 -6.09 -11.69 4.18
N LEU A 137 -4.89 -11.24 4.56
CA LEU A 137 -3.68 -12.09 4.58
C LEU A 137 -3.43 -12.74 5.94
N GLU A 138 -3.97 -12.20 7.03
CA GLU A 138 -3.73 -12.72 8.38
C GLU A 138 -4.94 -13.45 8.98
N MET A 139 -6.14 -13.27 8.40
CA MET A 139 -7.36 -13.90 8.88
C MET A 139 -7.91 -14.98 7.93
N LEU A 140 -7.49 -15.00 6.66
CA LEU A 140 -7.84 -16.02 5.68
C LEU A 140 -6.58 -16.79 5.24
N THR A 141 -6.78 -18.01 4.75
CA THR A 141 -5.67 -18.81 4.19
C THR A 141 -5.25 -18.24 2.84
N ASP A 142 -3.99 -17.85 2.69
CA ASP A 142 -3.42 -17.35 1.43
C ASP A 142 -3.20 -18.50 0.44
N VAL A 143 -3.83 -18.42 -0.74
CA VAL A 143 -3.64 -19.36 -1.85
C VAL A 143 -3.07 -18.67 -3.10
N GLY A 144 -2.39 -17.55 -2.91
CA GLY A 144 -1.87 -16.71 -3.98
C GLY A 144 -0.82 -17.36 -4.87
N TYR A 145 -0.65 -16.77 -6.04
CA TYR A 145 0.25 -17.21 -7.10
C TYR A 145 1.71 -17.39 -6.64
N THR A 146 2.20 -16.56 -5.74
CA THR A 146 3.59 -16.63 -5.27
C THR A 146 3.91 -17.93 -4.54
N THR A 147 2.91 -18.53 -3.91
CA THR A 147 3.03 -19.81 -3.20
C THR A 147 2.54 -20.98 -4.06
N TYR A 148 1.45 -20.78 -4.80
CA TYR A 148 0.80 -21.81 -5.61
C TYR A 148 0.70 -21.36 -7.09
N PRO A 149 1.81 -21.36 -7.85
CA PRO A 149 1.91 -20.69 -9.15
C PRO A 149 1.18 -21.40 -10.31
N THR A 150 0.56 -22.55 -10.08
CA THR A 150 -0.17 -23.29 -11.12
C THR A 150 -1.54 -23.74 -10.62
N ARG A 151 -2.51 -23.94 -11.55
CA ARG A 151 -3.82 -24.51 -11.22
C ARG A 151 -3.70 -25.81 -10.45
N ALA A 152 -2.79 -26.70 -10.85
CA ALA A 152 -2.60 -27.99 -10.18
C ALA A 152 -2.20 -27.83 -8.70
N LYS A 153 -1.21 -26.96 -8.42
CA LYS A 153 -0.77 -26.67 -7.05
C LYS A 153 -1.86 -25.97 -6.22
N LEU A 154 -2.60 -25.05 -6.83
CA LEU A 154 -3.74 -24.43 -6.19
C LEU A 154 -4.80 -25.47 -5.77
N MET A 155 -5.21 -26.35 -6.70
CA MET A 155 -6.21 -27.37 -6.42
C MET A 155 -5.75 -28.37 -5.37
N GLU A 156 -4.46 -28.71 -5.34
CA GLU A 156 -3.84 -29.53 -4.28
C GLU A 156 -3.91 -28.81 -2.92
N ALA A 157 -3.56 -27.52 -2.88
CA ALA A 157 -3.63 -26.72 -1.66
C ALA A 157 -5.07 -26.62 -1.13
N LEU A 158 -6.04 -26.36 -2.00
CA LEU A 158 -7.46 -26.28 -1.61
C LEU A 158 -7.96 -27.62 -1.03
N ARG A 159 -7.55 -28.77 -1.61
CA ARG A 159 -7.89 -30.10 -1.05
C ARG A 159 -7.21 -30.31 0.31
N SER A 160 -5.93 -29.97 0.43
CA SER A 160 -5.16 -30.12 1.67
C SER A 160 -5.72 -29.27 2.80
N HIS A 161 -6.03 -28.00 2.53
CA HIS A 161 -6.65 -27.12 3.51
C HIS A 161 -8.09 -27.57 3.83
N GLY A 162 -8.87 -27.95 2.81
CA GLY A 162 -10.23 -28.46 3.00
C GLY A 162 -10.29 -29.69 3.88
N ALA A 163 -9.31 -30.60 3.78
CA ALA A 163 -9.24 -31.80 4.62
C ALA A 163 -9.03 -31.48 6.12
N GLN A 164 -8.50 -30.30 6.44
CA GLN A 164 -8.26 -29.85 7.82
C GLN A 164 -9.47 -29.11 8.41
N VAL A 165 -10.43 -28.70 7.58
CA VAL A 165 -11.65 -28.01 8.00
C VAL A 165 -12.71 -29.04 8.38
N PRO A 166 -13.39 -28.94 9.54
CA PRO A 166 -14.50 -29.83 9.88
C PRO A 166 -15.65 -29.77 8.87
N ALA A 167 -16.42 -30.86 8.73
CA ALA A 167 -17.61 -30.87 7.88
C ALA A 167 -18.62 -29.81 8.35
N GLY A 168 -19.20 -29.05 7.42
CA GLY A 168 -20.11 -27.94 7.70
C GLY A 168 -19.43 -26.60 7.99
N GLU A 169 -18.13 -26.59 8.28
CA GLU A 169 -17.35 -25.36 8.47
C GLU A 169 -16.83 -24.80 7.14
N TRP A 170 -16.60 -23.48 7.07
CA TRP A 170 -16.15 -22.81 5.86
C TRP A 170 -14.67 -23.07 5.56
N LEU A 171 -14.36 -23.54 4.35
CA LEU A 171 -13.05 -23.38 3.75
C LEU A 171 -12.99 -22.00 3.09
N ALA A 172 -12.42 -21.05 3.80
CA ALA A 172 -12.29 -19.67 3.37
C ALA A 172 -10.83 -19.35 3.03
N VAL A 173 -10.56 -19.02 1.78
CA VAL A 173 -9.23 -18.70 1.29
C VAL A 173 -9.24 -17.40 0.49
N SER A 174 -8.09 -16.77 0.38
CA SER A 174 -7.94 -15.48 -0.29
C SER A 174 -6.75 -15.47 -1.25
N ASN A 175 -6.65 -14.39 -2.01
CA ASN A 175 -5.50 -14.08 -2.86
C ASN A 175 -5.37 -14.95 -4.12
N PHE A 176 -6.44 -15.66 -4.53
CA PHE A 176 -6.46 -16.38 -5.81
C PHE A 176 -6.40 -15.39 -6.99
N ASP A 177 -5.57 -15.69 -7.98
CA ASP A 177 -5.40 -14.87 -9.18
C ASP A 177 -5.81 -15.62 -10.45
N ASN A 178 -6.91 -15.22 -11.05
CA ASN A 178 -7.46 -15.85 -12.24
C ASN A 178 -6.57 -15.67 -13.48
N LEU A 179 -5.79 -14.61 -13.61
CA LEU A 179 -4.87 -14.41 -14.73
C LEU A 179 -3.61 -15.26 -14.62
N LEU A 180 -3.14 -15.47 -13.38
CA LEU A 180 -1.86 -16.13 -13.13
C LEU A 180 -2.00 -17.62 -12.80
N GLN A 181 -3.16 -18.06 -12.30
CA GLN A 181 -3.38 -19.44 -11.86
C GLN A 181 -4.34 -20.23 -12.78
N GLY A 182 -4.41 -19.85 -14.08
CA GLY A 182 -5.04 -20.67 -15.11
C GLY A 182 -6.55 -20.44 -15.32
N GLY A 183 -7.00 -19.20 -15.27
CA GLY A 183 -8.40 -18.81 -15.51
C GLY A 183 -9.25 -18.77 -14.24
N GLY A 184 -10.52 -18.37 -14.34
CA GLY A 184 -11.47 -18.39 -13.23
C GLY A 184 -11.69 -19.81 -12.67
N LEU A 185 -12.02 -19.90 -11.39
CA LEU A 185 -12.49 -21.13 -10.77
C LEU A 185 -13.96 -21.35 -11.13
N THR A 186 -14.42 -22.58 -11.04
CA THR A 186 -15.80 -22.96 -11.27
C THR A 186 -16.41 -23.67 -10.06
N ARG A 187 -17.73 -23.57 -9.92
CA ARG A 187 -18.51 -24.32 -8.92
C ARG A 187 -18.20 -25.82 -8.98
N THR A 188 -18.09 -26.39 -10.18
CA THR A 188 -17.79 -27.81 -10.39
C THR A 188 -16.42 -28.20 -9.86
N GLU A 189 -15.39 -27.36 -10.08
CA GLU A 189 -14.05 -27.60 -9.53
C GLU A 189 -14.05 -27.58 -8.00
N LEU A 190 -14.78 -26.63 -7.41
CA LEU A 190 -14.89 -26.51 -5.96
C LEU A 190 -15.76 -27.63 -5.34
N ASP A 191 -16.83 -28.05 -6.00
CA ASP A 191 -17.63 -29.22 -5.59
C ASP A 191 -16.83 -30.52 -5.62
N ALA A 192 -15.86 -30.64 -6.56
CA ALA A 192 -14.93 -31.77 -6.62
C ALA A 192 -13.90 -31.78 -5.46
N ILE A 193 -13.75 -30.66 -4.74
CA ILE A 193 -12.95 -30.61 -3.51
C ILE A 193 -13.78 -31.07 -2.32
N SER A 194 -14.99 -30.51 -2.16
CA SER A 194 -15.89 -30.89 -1.07
C SER A 194 -17.33 -30.51 -1.40
N THR A 195 -18.25 -31.44 -1.04
CA THR A 195 -19.72 -31.22 -1.07
C THR A 195 -20.32 -31.07 0.33
N ASP A 196 -19.54 -31.32 1.38
CA ASP A 196 -19.94 -31.26 2.79
C ASP A 196 -19.30 -30.08 3.56
N ARG A 197 -18.45 -29.28 2.88
CA ARG A 197 -17.88 -28.02 3.38
C ARG A 197 -18.20 -26.88 2.42
N PRO A 198 -18.74 -25.76 2.89
CA PRO A 198 -18.89 -24.57 2.06
C PRO A 198 -17.50 -24.00 1.74
N ILE A 199 -17.27 -23.68 0.47
CA ILE A 199 -15.98 -23.14 -0.02
C ILE A 199 -16.18 -21.73 -0.53
N PHE A 200 -15.34 -20.81 -0.07
CA PHE A 200 -15.26 -19.43 -0.55
C PHE A 200 -13.80 -19.11 -0.91
N VAL A 201 -13.56 -18.75 -2.16
CA VAL A 201 -12.25 -18.36 -2.69
C VAL A 201 -12.31 -16.90 -3.10
N TRP A 202 -11.68 -16.01 -2.33
CA TRP A 202 -11.61 -14.60 -2.64
C TRP A 202 -10.46 -14.31 -3.60
N TYR A 203 -10.73 -13.57 -4.67
CA TYR A 203 -9.72 -13.23 -5.67
C TYR A 203 -8.86 -12.05 -5.22
N THR A 204 -7.61 -12.04 -5.70
CA THR A 204 -6.62 -11.00 -5.35
C THR A 204 -7.03 -9.60 -5.84
N ASN A 205 -7.86 -9.53 -6.91
CA ASN A 205 -8.40 -8.26 -7.39
C ASN A 205 -9.41 -7.62 -6.41
N GLY A 206 -9.93 -8.40 -5.45
CA GLY A 206 -10.90 -7.97 -4.44
C GLY A 206 -12.35 -7.84 -4.94
N HIS A 207 -12.59 -7.90 -6.26
CA HIS A 207 -13.91 -7.74 -6.90
C HIS A 207 -14.62 -9.04 -7.18
N ASP A 208 -13.88 -10.14 -7.20
CA ASP A 208 -14.36 -11.44 -7.61
C ASP A 208 -14.15 -12.45 -6.49
N ALA A 209 -15.04 -13.45 -6.44
CA ALA A 209 -14.87 -14.65 -5.66
C ALA A 209 -15.43 -15.86 -6.44
N CYS A 210 -15.10 -17.05 -5.99
CA CYS A 210 -15.76 -18.27 -6.45
C CYS A 210 -16.22 -19.12 -5.26
N VAL A 211 -17.39 -19.72 -5.38
CA VAL A 211 -18.04 -20.50 -4.32
C VAL A 211 -18.55 -21.83 -4.84
N ASN A 212 -18.63 -22.84 -3.96
CA ASN A 212 -19.22 -24.13 -4.30
C ASN A 212 -20.75 -24.15 -4.09
N SER A 213 -21.38 -25.28 -4.45
CA SER A 213 -22.82 -25.47 -4.36
C SER A 213 -23.36 -25.31 -2.93
N LEU A 214 -22.62 -25.82 -1.95
CA LEU A 214 -23.04 -25.72 -0.54
C LEU A 214 -22.99 -24.28 -0.04
N ALA A 215 -21.99 -23.50 -0.45
CA ALA A 215 -21.88 -22.08 -0.10
C ALA A 215 -23.04 -21.27 -0.67
N LEU A 216 -23.42 -21.47 -1.93
CA LEU A 216 -24.61 -20.83 -2.54
C LEU A 216 -25.87 -21.15 -1.76
N LYS A 217 -26.07 -22.43 -1.40
CA LYS A 217 -27.19 -22.87 -0.61
C LYS A 217 -27.25 -22.23 0.78
N MET A 218 -26.11 -22.18 1.48
CA MET A 218 -26.02 -21.59 2.82
C MET A 218 -26.27 -20.08 2.80
N ALA A 219 -25.83 -19.39 1.75
CA ALA A 219 -26.09 -17.97 1.54
C ALA A 219 -27.52 -17.66 1.04
N GLY A 220 -28.34 -18.69 0.80
CA GLY A 220 -29.71 -18.52 0.32
C GLY A 220 -29.79 -17.93 -1.09
N ILE A 221 -28.79 -18.18 -1.95
CA ILE A 221 -28.73 -17.67 -3.32
C ILE A 221 -29.50 -18.63 -4.25
N PRO A 222 -30.64 -18.23 -4.82
CA PRO A 222 -31.38 -19.07 -5.73
C PRO A 222 -30.73 -19.11 -7.13
N GLU A 223 -30.97 -20.18 -7.88
CA GLU A 223 -30.39 -20.34 -9.24
C GLU A 223 -30.85 -19.25 -10.22
N ASP A 224 -32.01 -18.65 -10.02
CA ASP A 224 -32.57 -17.57 -10.86
C ASP A 224 -32.25 -16.15 -10.35
N VAL A 225 -31.32 -16.02 -9.39
CA VAL A 225 -30.92 -14.71 -8.86
C VAL A 225 -30.53 -13.76 -9.98
N GLY A 226 -31.12 -12.56 -9.97
CA GLY A 226 -30.77 -11.48 -10.89
C GLY A 226 -29.62 -10.62 -10.38
N MET A 227 -29.41 -9.48 -11.05
CA MET A 227 -28.46 -8.47 -10.61
C MET A 227 -28.92 -7.86 -9.27
N LEU A 228 -27.98 -7.74 -8.33
CA LEU A 228 -28.25 -7.15 -7.03
C LEU A 228 -28.16 -5.60 -7.11
N PRO A 229 -28.85 -4.88 -6.21
CA PRO A 229 -28.62 -3.45 -6.05
C PRO A 229 -27.13 -3.17 -5.80
N GLY A 230 -26.57 -2.19 -6.48
CA GLY A 230 -25.13 -1.89 -6.43
C GLY A 230 -24.26 -2.67 -7.44
N GLY A 231 -24.89 -3.40 -8.39
CA GLY A 231 -24.20 -4.02 -9.53
C GLY A 231 -23.67 -5.43 -9.27
N GLY A 232 -23.78 -5.95 -8.04
CA GLY A 232 -23.34 -7.31 -7.73
C GLY A 232 -24.13 -8.37 -8.52
N HIS A 233 -23.43 -9.38 -9.04
CA HIS A 233 -24.08 -10.44 -9.83
C HIS A 233 -23.33 -11.77 -9.71
N PHE A 234 -23.92 -12.81 -10.26
CA PHE A 234 -23.40 -14.17 -10.24
C PHE A 234 -23.20 -14.68 -11.65
N GLY A 235 -22.09 -15.37 -11.87
CA GLY A 235 -21.76 -15.99 -13.14
C GLY A 235 -22.70 -17.16 -13.49
N ARG A 236 -22.83 -17.43 -14.79
CA ARG A 236 -23.68 -18.52 -15.30
C ARG A 236 -22.93 -19.37 -16.32
N ALA A 237 -23.09 -20.66 -16.15
CA ALA A 237 -22.66 -21.64 -17.13
C ALA A 237 -23.55 -21.58 -18.40
N PRO A 238 -23.13 -22.18 -19.52
CA PRO A 238 -23.92 -22.20 -20.76
C PRO A 238 -25.32 -22.81 -20.63
N ASP A 239 -25.54 -23.65 -19.65
CA ASP A 239 -26.85 -24.27 -19.34
C ASP A 239 -27.75 -23.35 -18.48
N GLY A 240 -27.29 -22.14 -18.16
CA GLY A 240 -28.01 -21.14 -17.38
C GLY A 240 -27.89 -21.26 -15.86
N ARG A 241 -27.31 -22.35 -15.34
CA ARG A 241 -27.08 -22.52 -13.90
C ARG A 241 -25.94 -21.62 -13.41
N LEU A 242 -25.94 -21.30 -12.13
CA LEU A 242 -24.84 -20.57 -11.50
C LEU A 242 -23.53 -21.37 -11.61
N ASP A 243 -22.47 -20.75 -12.10
CA ASP A 243 -21.15 -21.36 -12.29
C ASP A 243 -20.23 -21.22 -11.09
N GLY A 244 -20.70 -20.56 -10.03
CA GLY A 244 -19.97 -20.31 -8.79
C GLY A 244 -19.22 -18.99 -8.77
N GLN A 245 -19.08 -18.28 -9.89
CA GLN A 245 -18.48 -16.97 -9.90
C GLN A 245 -19.38 -15.94 -9.22
N VAL A 246 -18.74 -15.08 -8.42
CA VAL A 246 -19.39 -14.02 -7.65
C VAL A 246 -18.68 -12.73 -7.99
N PHE A 247 -19.42 -11.76 -8.52
CA PHE A 247 -18.86 -10.51 -9.02
C PHE A 247 -19.37 -9.33 -8.23
N GLU A 248 -18.45 -8.42 -7.94
CA GLU A 248 -18.65 -7.18 -7.23
C GLU A 248 -19.10 -7.35 -5.76
N GLU A 249 -18.89 -6.30 -5.02
CA GLU A 249 -19.08 -6.26 -3.57
C GLU A 249 -20.45 -6.73 -3.10
N ALA A 250 -21.52 -6.22 -3.74
CA ALA A 250 -22.87 -6.52 -3.29
C ALA A 250 -23.19 -8.03 -3.32
N ALA A 251 -22.50 -8.80 -4.18
CA ALA A 251 -22.60 -10.25 -4.23
C ALA A 251 -21.64 -10.92 -3.23
N ILE A 252 -20.39 -10.45 -3.13
CA ILE A 252 -19.38 -10.96 -2.18
C ILE A 252 -19.88 -10.84 -0.73
N PHE A 253 -20.54 -9.72 -0.40
CA PHE A 253 -21.10 -9.47 0.94
C PHE A 253 -22.20 -10.43 1.37
N LYS A 254 -22.79 -11.17 0.43
CA LYS A 254 -23.72 -12.25 0.82
C LYS A 254 -23.02 -13.39 1.56
N PHE A 255 -21.71 -13.50 1.42
CA PHE A 255 -20.89 -14.57 2.01
C PHE A 255 -20.04 -14.10 3.19
N LEU A 256 -19.45 -12.91 3.14
CA LEU A 256 -18.47 -12.45 4.11
C LEU A 256 -18.90 -12.57 5.59
N PRO A 257 -20.14 -12.26 5.98
CA PRO A 257 -20.57 -12.44 7.38
C PRO A 257 -20.55 -13.89 7.88
N MET A 258 -20.57 -14.87 6.95
CA MET A 258 -20.50 -16.29 7.26
C MET A 258 -19.07 -16.83 7.17
N VAL A 259 -18.25 -16.22 6.32
CA VAL A 259 -16.89 -16.65 5.99
C VAL A 259 -15.87 -16.08 6.97
N LEU A 260 -15.99 -14.79 7.26
CA LEU A 260 -15.08 -14.14 8.21
C LEU A 260 -15.54 -14.42 9.64
N PRO A 261 -14.64 -14.86 10.52
CA PRO A 261 -14.96 -14.87 11.94
C PRO A 261 -15.29 -13.43 12.37
N LYS A 262 -16.14 -13.28 13.38
CA LYS A 262 -16.39 -11.95 13.95
C LYS A 262 -15.06 -11.31 14.35
N ILE A 263 -14.78 -10.16 13.76
CA ILE A 263 -13.54 -9.42 14.01
C ILE A 263 -13.66 -8.76 15.38
N THR A 264 -12.94 -9.31 16.35
CA THR A 264 -12.81 -8.70 17.69
C THR A 264 -11.67 -7.70 17.69
N THR A 265 -11.65 -6.83 18.67
CA THR A 265 -10.50 -5.92 18.94
C THR A 265 -9.17 -6.68 19.00
N GLU A 266 -9.17 -7.82 19.67
CA GLU A 266 -7.97 -8.63 19.84
C GLU A 266 -7.52 -9.26 18.53
N SER A 267 -8.44 -9.87 17.75
CA SER A 267 -8.10 -10.49 16.47
C SER A 267 -7.62 -9.46 15.44
N ALA A 268 -8.29 -8.30 15.36
CA ALA A 268 -7.87 -7.20 14.48
C ALA A 268 -6.48 -6.66 14.85
N GLY A 269 -6.22 -6.48 16.14
CA GLY A 269 -4.91 -6.02 16.63
C GLY A 269 -3.80 -7.00 16.33
N LYS A 270 -4.01 -8.29 16.58
CA LYS A 270 -3.05 -9.34 16.25
C LYS A 270 -2.78 -9.43 14.75
N ALA A 271 -3.81 -9.38 13.93
CA ALA A 271 -3.68 -9.43 12.48
C ALA A 271 -2.89 -8.20 11.95
N LEU A 272 -3.23 -7.00 12.42
CA LEU A 272 -2.51 -5.79 12.03
C LEU A 272 -1.04 -5.85 12.46
N GLU A 273 -0.76 -6.25 13.70
CA GLU A 273 0.62 -6.39 14.19
C GLU A 273 1.40 -7.43 13.38
N ALA A 274 0.79 -8.58 13.04
CA ALA A 274 1.41 -9.61 12.22
C ALA A 274 1.77 -9.08 10.83
N PHE A 275 0.87 -8.37 10.17
CA PHE A 275 1.14 -7.74 8.87
C PHE A 275 2.27 -6.71 8.95
N LEU A 276 2.25 -5.82 9.95
CA LEU A 276 3.29 -4.80 10.12
C LEU A 276 4.65 -5.42 10.47
N ARG A 277 4.69 -6.56 11.17
CA ARG A 277 5.94 -7.33 11.38
C ARG A 277 6.49 -7.91 10.07
N LYS A 278 5.63 -8.41 9.18
CA LYS A 278 6.05 -8.84 7.82
C LYS A 278 6.59 -7.66 7.01
N ALA A 279 5.97 -6.48 7.13
CA ALA A 279 6.48 -5.27 6.49
C ALA A 279 7.87 -4.88 7.01
N ALA A 280 8.07 -4.89 8.33
CA ALA A 280 9.39 -4.64 8.92
C ALA A 280 10.42 -5.70 8.51
N ALA A 281 10.05 -6.97 8.44
CA ALA A 281 10.91 -8.06 7.94
C ALA A 281 11.29 -7.87 6.46
N SER A 282 10.49 -7.15 5.68
CA SER A 282 10.79 -6.76 4.29
C SER A 282 11.61 -5.46 4.19
N GLY A 283 12.04 -4.88 5.33
CA GLY A 283 12.80 -3.64 5.38
C GLY A 283 11.97 -2.36 5.30
N ASN A 284 10.63 -2.47 5.31
CA ASN A 284 9.78 -1.29 5.32
C ASN A 284 9.78 -0.64 6.71
N THR A 285 10.12 0.64 6.76
CA THR A 285 10.01 1.46 7.98
C THR A 285 8.75 2.31 7.99
N THR A 286 8.14 2.50 6.82
CA THR A 286 6.91 3.30 6.66
C THR A 286 5.99 2.67 5.61
N LEU A 287 4.70 2.57 5.94
CA LEU A 287 3.62 2.24 5.01
C LEU A 287 2.62 3.40 4.94
N HIS A 288 2.17 3.74 3.75
CA HIS A 288 1.10 4.71 3.55
C HIS A 288 -0.20 4.02 3.18
N GLU A 289 -1.24 4.24 3.98
CA GLU A 289 -2.58 3.68 3.87
C GLU A 289 -3.49 4.63 3.07
N PRO A 290 -3.72 4.37 1.78
CA PRO A 290 -4.43 5.30 0.92
C PRO A 290 -5.95 5.06 0.93
N GLY A 291 -6.62 5.41 2.02
CA GLY A 291 -8.08 5.54 2.05
C GLY A 291 -8.88 4.46 2.77
N THR A 292 -8.30 3.35 3.23
CA THR A 292 -9.08 2.34 3.96
C THR A 292 -9.28 2.65 5.45
N LEU A 293 -8.44 3.52 6.02
CA LEU A 293 -8.62 3.96 7.39
C LEU A 293 -9.74 4.99 7.47
N LYS A 294 -10.75 4.74 8.29
CA LYS A 294 -11.84 5.68 8.54
C LYS A 294 -11.46 6.75 9.54
N SER A 295 -12.02 7.96 9.36
CA SER A 295 -11.80 9.09 10.26
C SER A 295 -12.15 8.77 11.71
N ALA A 296 -13.17 7.97 11.95
CA ALA A 296 -13.57 7.53 13.29
C ALA A 296 -12.47 6.73 14.01
N TRP A 297 -11.53 6.12 13.29
CA TRP A 297 -10.47 5.26 13.86
C TRP A 297 -9.13 5.97 14.03
N ILE A 298 -8.96 7.17 13.48
CA ILE A 298 -7.68 7.88 13.46
C ILE A 298 -7.05 7.97 14.85
N ALA A 299 -7.81 8.41 15.85
CA ALA A 299 -7.27 8.61 17.21
C ALA A 299 -6.80 7.29 17.85
N ALA A 300 -7.58 6.22 17.68
CA ALA A 300 -7.24 4.90 18.21
C ALA A 300 -6.03 4.30 17.47
N PHE A 301 -6.02 4.40 16.15
CA PHE A 301 -4.91 3.93 15.32
C PHE A 301 -3.62 4.69 15.62
N ALA A 302 -3.67 6.01 15.75
CA ALA A 302 -2.53 6.83 16.12
C ALA A 302 -1.94 6.43 17.48
N LYS A 303 -2.78 6.20 18.48
CA LYS A 303 -2.32 5.75 19.80
C LYS A 303 -1.67 4.36 19.74
N ALA A 304 -2.29 3.41 19.05
CA ALA A 304 -1.74 2.07 18.85
C ALA A 304 -0.39 2.10 18.09
N SER A 305 -0.24 3.03 17.15
CA SER A 305 0.95 3.12 16.30
C SER A 305 2.26 3.41 17.04
N SER A 306 2.21 3.91 18.29
CA SER A 306 3.40 4.14 19.12
C SER A 306 4.23 2.87 19.34
N THR A 307 3.60 1.71 19.29
CA THR A 307 4.24 0.38 19.46
C THR A 307 4.43 -0.37 18.14
N PHE A 308 3.96 0.14 17.01
CA PHE A 308 4.03 -0.55 15.73
C PHE A 308 5.47 -0.78 15.27
N PRO A 309 5.72 -1.89 14.57
CA PRO A 309 7.03 -2.17 13.99
C PRO A 309 7.42 -1.19 12.88
N CYS A 310 6.45 -0.53 12.24
CA CYS A 310 6.62 0.44 11.16
C CYS A 310 5.87 1.72 11.48
N ARG A 311 6.31 2.83 10.90
CA ARG A 311 5.47 4.03 10.78
C ARG A 311 4.29 3.74 9.89
N THR A 312 3.19 4.41 10.17
CA THR A 312 2.02 4.42 9.31
C THR A 312 1.66 5.85 8.94
N SER A 313 1.24 6.05 7.72
CA SER A 313 0.67 7.30 7.22
C SER A 313 -0.67 6.97 6.59
N ALA A 314 -1.62 7.90 6.55
CA ALA A 314 -2.90 7.64 5.90
C ALA A 314 -3.44 8.84 5.14
N SER A 315 -4.17 8.55 4.07
CA SER A 315 -5.11 9.46 3.42
C SER A 315 -6.52 8.99 3.70
N LEU A 316 -7.45 9.90 3.91
CA LEU A 316 -8.87 9.56 3.99
C LEU A 316 -9.49 9.51 2.59
N MET A 317 -10.50 8.67 2.43
CA MET A 317 -11.35 8.73 1.23
C MET A 317 -12.05 10.08 1.15
N TYR A 318 -12.31 10.55 -0.08
CA TYR A 318 -13.03 11.80 -0.32
C TYR A 318 -14.37 11.84 0.43
N GLU A 319 -15.09 10.74 0.47
CA GLU A 319 -16.37 10.62 1.16
C GLU A 319 -16.26 10.82 2.68
N ASP A 320 -15.07 10.55 3.24
CA ASP A 320 -14.77 10.69 4.67
C ASP A 320 -13.83 11.87 4.98
N MET A 321 -13.52 12.72 3.99
CA MET A 321 -12.54 13.80 4.14
C MET A 321 -12.91 14.81 5.25
N LYS A 322 -14.20 14.96 5.58
CA LYS A 322 -14.66 15.80 6.69
C LYS A 322 -14.09 15.34 8.04
N GLY A 323 -13.68 14.09 8.14
CA GLY A 323 -12.98 13.54 9.29
C GLY A 323 -11.62 14.19 9.58
N TYR A 324 -11.06 14.96 8.65
CA TYR A 324 -9.88 15.78 8.91
C TYR A 324 -10.16 17.05 9.74
N GLU A 325 -11.41 17.52 9.83
CA GLU A 325 -11.74 18.77 10.53
C GLU A 325 -11.15 18.86 11.96
N PRO A 326 -11.19 17.80 12.80
CA PRO A 326 -10.57 17.84 14.12
C PRO A 326 -9.05 18.01 14.10
N TYR A 327 -8.40 17.68 12.98
CA TYR A 327 -6.93 17.69 12.83
C TYR A 327 -6.41 18.89 12.04
N ARG A 328 -7.28 19.75 11.50
CA ARG A 328 -6.88 20.94 10.72
C ARG A 328 -5.99 21.89 11.51
N ALA A 329 -6.24 22.05 12.79
CA ALA A 329 -5.41 22.87 13.68
C ALA A 329 -3.95 22.35 13.82
N LEU A 330 -3.70 21.09 13.49
CA LEU A 330 -2.37 20.49 13.46
C LEU A 330 -1.63 20.69 12.13
N GLY A 331 -2.23 21.40 11.17
CA GLY A 331 -1.58 21.81 9.94
C GLY A 331 -1.58 20.75 8.83
N ILE A 332 -2.73 20.10 8.57
CA ILE A 332 -2.89 19.25 7.37
C ILE A 332 -2.64 20.11 6.14
N GLY A 333 -1.75 19.64 5.24
CA GLY A 333 -1.37 20.38 4.04
C GLY A 333 -0.11 19.83 3.40
N ALA A 334 0.79 20.70 2.97
CA ALA A 334 2.01 20.36 2.21
C ALA A 334 2.97 19.39 2.92
N LYS A 335 2.82 19.18 4.22
CA LYS A 335 3.57 18.21 5.02
C LYS A 335 2.61 17.27 5.73
N ALA A 336 3.04 16.04 5.96
CA ALA A 336 2.28 15.11 6.76
C ALA A 336 2.06 15.64 8.18
N THR A 337 0.80 15.61 8.64
CA THR A 337 0.45 15.95 10.01
C THR A 337 0.73 14.76 10.90
N ILE A 338 1.78 14.86 11.73
CA ILE A 338 2.16 13.83 12.69
C ILE A 338 1.28 13.97 13.94
N LEU A 339 0.62 12.91 14.34
CA LEU A 339 -0.17 12.93 15.57
C LEU A 339 0.74 12.81 16.79
N PRO A 340 0.42 13.51 17.89
CA PRO A 340 1.26 13.49 19.10
C PRO A 340 1.50 12.08 19.62
N ASP A 341 2.72 11.82 20.10
CA ASP A 341 3.15 10.57 20.73
C ASP A 341 2.87 9.30 19.91
N SER A 342 2.85 9.43 18.58
CA SER A 342 2.57 8.32 17.66
C SER A 342 3.59 8.23 16.53
N LEU A 343 3.64 7.05 15.88
CA LEU A 343 4.33 6.84 14.61
C LEU A 343 3.37 7.04 13.42
N PHE A 344 2.21 7.64 13.64
CA PHE A 344 1.16 7.82 12.66
C PHE A 344 1.07 9.27 12.15
N SER A 345 0.77 9.41 10.87
CA SER A 345 0.56 10.72 10.23
C SER A 345 -0.61 10.71 9.26
N LEU A 346 -1.17 11.90 9.02
CA LEU A 346 -2.22 12.13 8.03
C LEU A 346 -1.66 12.95 6.86
N TYR A 347 -1.99 12.55 5.62
CA TYR A 347 -1.55 13.26 4.42
C TYR A 347 -2.41 12.94 3.20
N GLY A 348 -3.02 13.95 2.60
CA GLY A 348 -3.76 13.84 1.36
C GLY A 348 -5.17 13.25 1.49
N VAL A 349 -5.91 13.30 0.37
CA VAL A 349 -7.25 12.72 0.22
C VAL A 349 -7.25 11.78 -0.97
N LYS A 350 -7.76 10.57 -0.79
CA LYS A 350 -7.88 9.54 -1.83
C LYS A 350 -9.19 9.71 -2.59
N ILE A 351 -9.10 9.65 -3.92
CA ILE A 351 -10.23 9.51 -4.86
C ILE A 351 -9.96 8.27 -5.71
N VAL A 352 -10.98 7.46 -5.98
CA VAL A 352 -10.85 6.28 -6.84
C VAL A 352 -11.52 6.57 -8.18
N GLY A 353 -10.71 6.93 -9.18
CA GLY A 353 -11.18 7.44 -10.47
C GLY A 353 -11.76 6.38 -11.40
N ASP A 354 -11.22 5.16 -11.40
CA ASP A 354 -11.68 4.03 -12.20
C ASP A 354 -11.44 2.67 -11.53
N GLY A 355 -11.60 1.58 -12.26
CA GLY A 355 -11.35 0.23 -11.81
C GLY A 355 -9.94 -0.29 -12.12
N SER A 356 -9.79 -1.63 -12.26
CA SER A 356 -8.51 -2.27 -12.56
C SER A 356 -8.43 -2.73 -14.02
N ASP A 357 -7.20 -2.77 -14.56
CA ASP A 357 -6.99 -3.25 -15.93
C ASP A 357 -7.05 -4.78 -16.03
N GLN A 358 -6.74 -5.50 -14.93
CA GLN A 358 -6.87 -6.95 -14.85
C GLN A 358 -8.32 -7.41 -15.08
N THR A 359 -9.28 -6.61 -14.62
CA THR A 359 -10.72 -6.87 -14.79
C THR A 359 -11.32 -6.08 -15.96
N ARG A 360 -10.50 -5.33 -16.74
CA ARG A 360 -10.92 -4.45 -17.86
C ARG A 360 -11.90 -3.35 -17.45
N THR A 361 -11.82 -2.89 -16.20
CA THR A 361 -12.66 -1.80 -15.67
C THR A 361 -11.93 -0.47 -15.55
N GLY A 362 -10.60 -0.42 -15.76
CA GLY A 362 -9.85 0.82 -15.97
C GLY A 362 -10.32 1.55 -17.23
N ALA A 363 -10.57 2.85 -17.17
CA ALA A 363 -11.14 3.59 -18.28
C ALA A 363 -10.08 4.00 -19.30
N GLN A 364 -10.16 3.45 -20.50
CA GLN A 364 -9.17 3.57 -21.56
C GLN A 364 -9.68 4.44 -22.73
N THR A 365 -8.80 5.16 -23.40
CA THR A 365 -9.12 5.87 -24.66
C THR A 365 -9.32 4.91 -25.83
N VAL A 366 -8.63 3.76 -25.81
CA VAL A 366 -8.68 2.71 -26.82
C VAL A 366 -9.25 1.42 -26.20
N PRO A 367 -10.12 0.66 -26.87
CA PRO A 367 -10.68 -0.57 -26.33
C PRO A 367 -9.62 -1.57 -25.86
N TYR A 368 -9.98 -2.40 -24.89
CA TYR A 368 -9.20 -3.56 -24.52
C TYR A 368 -9.02 -4.53 -25.67
N LEU A 369 -7.93 -5.28 -25.68
CA LEU A 369 -7.56 -6.17 -26.78
C LEU A 369 -8.71 -7.15 -27.12
N GLY A 370 -9.08 -7.19 -28.40
CA GLY A 370 -10.11 -8.11 -28.89
C GLY A 370 -11.55 -7.76 -28.48
N THR A 371 -11.80 -6.57 -27.96
CA THR A 371 -13.14 -6.13 -27.52
C THR A 371 -13.49 -4.74 -28.06
N SER A 372 -14.73 -4.31 -27.86
CA SER A 372 -15.16 -2.91 -28.00
C SER A 372 -15.21 -2.17 -26.66
N ASP A 373 -14.93 -2.86 -25.55
CA ASP A 373 -15.00 -2.32 -24.21
C ASP A 373 -13.77 -1.44 -23.91
N LYS A 374 -14.02 -0.31 -23.27
CA LYS A 374 -13.00 0.66 -22.85
C LYS A 374 -12.92 0.83 -21.33
N GLY A 375 -13.70 0.08 -20.56
CA GLY A 375 -13.94 0.40 -19.17
C GLY A 375 -14.71 1.72 -19.00
N LYS A 376 -14.87 2.15 -17.76
CA LYS A 376 -15.58 3.42 -17.45
C LYS A 376 -14.95 4.09 -16.24
N PRO A 377 -14.86 5.44 -16.21
CA PRO A 377 -14.48 6.16 -15.00
C PRO A 377 -15.61 6.06 -13.97
N ASN A 378 -15.27 6.07 -12.69
CA ASN A 378 -16.24 6.07 -11.59
C ASN A 378 -16.97 7.41 -11.46
N PHE A 379 -16.36 8.49 -11.98
CA PHE A 379 -16.89 9.84 -11.96
C PHE A 379 -16.72 10.49 -13.33
N ASP A 380 -17.69 11.25 -13.76
CA ASP A 380 -17.53 12.11 -14.94
C ASP A 380 -16.57 13.27 -14.65
N ALA A 381 -16.19 14.01 -15.71
CA ALA A 381 -15.23 15.10 -15.60
C ALA A 381 -15.71 16.25 -14.68
N ALA A 382 -17.01 16.52 -14.62
CA ALA A 382 -17.56 17.57 -13.77
C ALA A 382 -17.53 17.16 -12.29
N GLN A 383 -17.88 15.93 -12.00
CA GLN A 383 -17.80 15.34 -10.66
C GLN A 383 -16.34 15.33 -10.17
N MET A 384 -15.38 14.86 -10.98
CA MET A 384 -13.97 14.85 -10.64
C MET A 384 -13.44 16.26 -10.34
N LYS A 385 -13.77 17.25 -11.19
CA LYS A 385 -13.40 18.66 -10.95
C LYS A 385 -13.93 19.18 -9.64
N LYS A 386 -15.20 18.87 -9.31
CA LYS A 386 -15.80 19.27 -8.03
C LYS A 386 -15.06 18.63 -6.85
N MET A 387 -14.82 17.33 -6.90
CA MET A 387 -14.15 16.60 -5.80
C MET A 387 -12.75 17.14 -5.54
N VAL A 388 -11.97 17.37 -6.60
CA VAL A 388 -10.61 17.92 -6.50
C VAL A 388 -10.62 19.36 -5.96
N ALA A 389 -11.59 20.18 -6.37
CA ALA A 389 -11.77 21.53 -5.83
C ALA A 389 -12.14 21.53 -4.34
N ASP A 390 -13.01 20.61 -3.90
CA ASP A 390 -13.39 20.45 -2.48
C ASP A 390 -12.16 20.08 -1.62
N VAL A 391 -11.29 19.18 -2.11
CA VAL A 391 -10.05 18.79 -1.42
C VAL A 391 -9.08 19.97 -1.30
N LYS A 392 -8.92 20.76 -2.37
CA LYS A 392 -8.12 21.98 -2.32
C LYS A 392 -8.68 22.98 -1.31
N ALA A 393 -10.00 23.18 -1.30
CA ALA A 393 -10.66 24.11 -0.35
C ALA A 393 -10.45 23.69 1.11
N MET A 394 -10.30 22.40 1.37
CA MET A 394 -9.93 21.86 2.68
C MET A 394 -8.45 22.13 3.04
N GLY A 395 -7.60 22.51 2.08
CA GLY A 395 -6.18 22.77 2.28
C GLY A 395 -5.29 21.52 2.11
N SER A 396 -5.77 20.48 1.43
CA SER A 396 -5.05 19.21 1.22
C SER A 396 -4.72 18.97 -0.26
N CYS A 397 -3.95 17.94 -0.55
CA CYS A 397 -3.66 17.42 -1.89
C CYS A 397 -4.47 16.17 -2.19
N VAL A 398 -4.54 15.79 -3.47
CA VAL A 398 -5.27 14.61 -3.93
C VAL A 398 -4.32 13.46 -4.28
N GLN A 399 -4.80 12.25 -4.05
CA GLN A 399 -4.24 10.98 -4.52
C GLN A 399 -5.33 10.27 -5.31
N ILE A 400 -5.22 10.30 -6.64
CA ILE A 400 -6.29 9.82 -7.52
C ILE A 400 -5.86 8.49 -8.15
N HIS A 401 -6.61 7.43 -7.85
CA HIS A 401 -6.47 6.14 -8.52
C HIS A 401 -6.88 6.28 -9.98
N CYS A 402 -5.96 6.00 -10.91
CA CYS A 402 -6.21 6.00 -12.33
C CYS A 402 -5.36 4.89 -12.98
N ASN A 403 -5.98 3.80 -13.37
CA ASN A 403 -5.33 2.77 -14.18
C ASN A 403 -5.41 3.09 -15.66
N GLY A 404 -6.57 3.56 -16.13
CA GLY A 404 -6.81 3.88 -17.51
C GLY A 404 -6.34 5.28 -17.92
N ASP A 405 -5.83 5.40 -19.15
CA ASP A 405 -5.34 6.66 -19.69
C ASP A 405 -6.45 7.71 -19.87
N TYR A 406 -7.71 7.31 -20.06
CA TYR A 406 -8.84 8.24 -20.08
C TYR A 406 -9.11 8.86 -18.71
N THR A 407 -9.02 8.07 -17.64
CA THR A 407 -9.18 8.58 -16.27
C THR A 407 -8.03 9.51 -15.88
N ILE A 408 -6.80 9.23 -16.34
CA ILE A 408 -5.65 10.13 -16.15
C ILE A 408 -5.95 11.52 -16.77
N ASP A 409 -6.53 11.58 -17.96
CA ASP A 409 -6.91 12.87 -18.57
C ASP A 409 -7.91 13.65 -17.71
N ILE A 410 -8.97 12.98 -17.26
CA ILE A 410 -9.98 13.59 -16.38
C ILE A 410 -9.37 14.10 -15.07
N ALA A 411 -8.47 13.31 -14.48
CA ALA A 411 -7.79 13.66 -13.23
C ALA A 411 -6.85 14.86 -13.41
N LEU A 412 -6.05 14.88 -14.48
CA LEU A 412 -5.16 16.00 -14.80
C LEU A 412 -5.93 17.27 -15.10
N ASP A 413 -7.05 17.20 -15.83
CA ASP A 413 -7.94 18.35 -16.08
C ASP A 413 -8.51 18.93 -14.78
N ALA A 414 -8.87 18.06 -13.84
CA ALA A 414 -9.41 18.48 -12.54
C ALA A 414 -8.33 19.12 -11.66
N ILE A 415 -7.11 18.53 -11.64
CA ILE A 415 -5.97 19.08 -10.90
C ILE A 415 -5.53 20.42 -11.49
N GLU A 416 -5.45 20.53 -12.82
CA GLU A 416 -5.11 21.79 -13.51
C GLU A 416 -6.09 22.90 -13.15
N ALA A 417 -7.39 22.62 -13.23
CA ALA A 417 -8.43 23.60 -12.91
C ALA A 417 -8.40 24.05 -11.44
N ALA A 418 -8.08 23.14 -10.51
CA ALA A 418 -8.06 23.45 -9.09
C ALA A 418 -6.70 24.01 -8.64
N TYR A 419 -5.60 23.31 -8.87
CA TYR A 419 -4.29 23.64 -8.30
C TYR A 419 -3.37 24.37 -9.27
N GLY A 420 -3.60 24.28 -10.61
CA GLY A 420 -2.58 24.63 -11.58
C GLY A 420 -1.31 23.79 -11.35
N ASN A 421 -0.17 24.47 -11.20
CA ASN A 421 1.11 23.82 -10.87
C ASN A 421 1.53 23.98 -9.40
N SER A 422 0.61 24.43 -8.53
CA SER A 422 0.92 24.69 -7.11
C SER A 422 1.02 23.40 -6.30
N THR A 423 2.06 23.31 -5.48
CA THR A 423 2.25 22.27 -4.46
C THR A 423 2.10 22.79 -3.03
N ALA A 424 1.48 23.97 -2.89
CA ALA A 424 1.33 24.62 -1.58
C ALA A 424 0.50 23.77 -0.58
N GLN A 425 -0.42 22.92 -1.08
CA GLN A 425 -1.23 22.00 -0.29
C GLN A 425 -0.66 20.57 -0.24
N GLY A 426 0.51 20.32 -0.80
CA GLY A 426 1.16 19.03 -0.94
C GLY A 426 1.31 18.59 -2.39
N ILE A 427 1.79 17.35 -2.59
CA ILE A 427 2.01 16.76 -3.90
C ILE A 427 0.75 16.04 -4.34
N ASN A 428 0.13 16.51 -5.44
CA ASN A 428 -0.95 15.78 -6.09
C ASN A 428 -0.37 14.55 -6.80
N ARG A 429 -1.03 13.39 -6.65
CA ARG A 429 -0.54 12.12 -7.16
C ARG A 429 -1.57 11.45 -8.06
N ILE A 430 -1.07 10.74 -9.09
CA ILE A 430 -1.83 9.74 -9.82
C ILE A 430 -1.33 8.37 -9.36
N GLU A 431 -2.21 7.62 -8.74
CA GLU A 431 -1.90 6.27 -8.24
C GLU A 431 -2.03 5.26 -9.37
N HIS A 432 -1.16 4.27 -9.37
CA HIS A 432 -1.00 3.20 -10.36
C HIS A 432 -0.51 3.74 -11.70
N SER A 433 -1.23 4.66 -12.38
CA SER A 433 -0.82 5.20 -13.68
C SER A 433 -0.46 4.10 -14.67
N THR A 434 -1.22 2.98 -14.68
CA THR A 434 -0.82 1.75 -15.36
C THR A 434 -0.51 1.99 -16.83
N ILE A 435 -1.39 2.69 -17.54
CA ILE A 435 -1.14 3.13 -18.92
C ILE A 435 -1.11 4.65 -18.97
N ALA A 436 0.07 5.23 -18.74
CA ALA A 436 0.28 6.67 -18.89
C ALA A 436 0.94 6.99 -20.24
N ARG A 437 0.27 7.80 -21.05
CA ARG A 437 0.80 8.25 -22.34
C ARG A 437 1.89 9.31 -22.17
N PRO A 438 2.82 9.46 -23.16
CA PRO A 438 3.89 10.46 -23.10
C PRO A 438 3.38 11.91 -22.93
N ASP A 439 2.25 12.27 -23.56
CA ASP A 439 1.63 13.58 -23.41
C ASP A 439 1.12 13.83 -21.98
N GLN A 440 0.57 12.81 -21.34
CA GLN A 440 0.13 12.87 -19.95
C GLN A 440 1.30 13.04 -18.98
N ILE A 441 2.43 12.35 -19.22
CA ILE A 441 3.66 12.54 -18.45
C ILE A 441 4.16 13.99 -18.62
N GLY A 442 4.09 14.56 -19.81
CA GLY A 442 4.38 15.98 -20.06
C GLY A 442 3.48 16.94 -19.26
N ARG A 443 2.19 16.63 -19.21
CA ARG A 443 1.23 17.38 -18.36
C ARG A 443 1.52 17.22 -16.86
N MET A 444 1.85 16.03 -16.40
CA MET A 444 2.26 15.81 -15.00
C MET A 444 3.45 16.69 -14.64
N LYS A 445 4.44 16.83 -15.53
CA LYS A 445 5.57 17.75 -15.33
C LYS A 445 5.11 19.20 -15.20
N ALA A 446 4.29 19.67 -16.13
CA ALA A 446 3.81 21.04 -16.14
C ALA A 446 2.98 21.39 -14.89
N LEU A 447 2.25 20.43 -14.34
CA LEU A 447 1.34 20.59 -13.20
C LEU A 447 1.98 20.21 -11.85
N ASN A 448 3.25 19.79 -11.80
CA ASN A 448 3.90 19.21 -10.62
C ASN A 448 3.14 18.01 -10.01
N VAL A 449 2.44 17.25 -10.84
CA VAL A 449 1.78 15.99 -10.46
C VAL A 449 2.79 14.86 -10.54
N GLN A 450 2.75 13.93 -9.60
CA GLN A 450 3.68 12.82 -9.55
C GLN A 450 2.94 11.48 -9.59
N PRO A 451 3.35 10.55 -10.47
CA PRO A 451 2.79 9.21 -10.46
C PRO A 451 3.41 8.34 -9.36
N SER A 452 2.63 7.39 -8.89
CA SER A 452 3.08 6.29 -8.03
C SER A 452 2.70 4.98 -8.72
N PHE A 453 3.69 4.18 -9.12
CA PHE A 453 3.49 3.00 -9.96
C PHE A 453 3.35 1.71 -9.12
N LEU A 454 2.35 0.90 -9.45
CA LEU A 454 2.25 -0.48 -8.99
C LEU A 454 3.18 -1.37 -9.85
N MET A 455 4.48 -1.31 -9.62
CA MET A 455 5.48 -1.98 -10.47
C MET A 455 5.26 -3.49 -10.60
N ASN A 456 4.49 -4.08 -9.71
CA ASN A 456 4.07 -5.48 -9.80
C ASN A 456 3.09 -5.76 -10.95
N HIS A 457 2.51 -4.75 -11.61
CA HIS A 457 1.84 -4.89 -12.92
C HIS A 457 2.80 -5.49 -13.96
N VAL A 458 4.01 -4.95 -14.07
CA VAL A 458 5.03 -5.49 -14.98
C VAL A 458 5.49 -6.87 -14.51
N ARG A 459 5.76 -7.02 -13.20
CA ARG A 459 6.32 -8.24 -12.64
C ARG A 459 5.43 -9.46 -12.82
N PHE A 460 4.15 -9.33 -12.51
CA PHE A 460 3.21 -10.45 -12.50
C PHE A 460 2.30 -10.46 -13.73
N TYR A 461 1.82 -9.30 -14.15
CA TYR A 461 0.79 -9.20 -15.20
C TYR A 461 1.33 -8.79 -16.56
N GLY A 462 2.64 -8.51 -16.71
CA GLY A 462 3.22 -8.02 -17.97
C GLY A 462 2.92 -8.90 -19.18
N ALA A 463 3.00 -10.23 -19.03
CA ALA A 463 2.64 -11.18 -20.08
C ALA A 463 1.14 -11.12 -20.42
N ALA A 464 0.26 -11.11 -19.40
CA ALA A 464 -1.19 -11.01 -19.60
C ALA A 464 -1.58 -9.65 -20.21
N TYR A 465 -0.93 -8.56 -19.82
CA TYR A 465 -1.17 -7.24 -20.39
C TYR A 465 -0.79 -7.20 -21.87
N ARG A 466 0.33 -7.82 -22.25
CA ARG A 466 0.77 -7.93 -23.63
C ARG A 466 -0.17 -8.80 -24.47
N ASP A 467 -0.58 -9.96 -23.96
CA ASP A 467 -1.22 -10.99 -24.77
C ASP A 467 -2.76 -11.00 -24.69
N GLN A 468 -3.34 -10.47 -23.60
CA GLN A 468 -4.76 -10.60 -23.30
C GLN A 468 -5.49 -9.26 -23.08
N ILE A 469 -4.81 -8.25 -22.53
CA ILE A 469 -5.47 -7.02 -22.03
C ILE A 469 -5.27 -5.85 -22.99
N PHE A 470 -4.03 -5.54 -23.39
CA PHE A 470 -3.69 -4.32 -24.13
C PHE A 470 -3.11 -4.55 -25.53
N GLY A 471 -2.45 -5.68 -25.75
CA GLY A 471 -1.56 -5.90 -26.88
C GLY A 471 -0.16 -5.30 -26.65
N PRO A 472 0.85 -5.71 -27.47
CA PRO A 472 2.27 -5.41 -27.21
C PRO A 472 2.59 -3.91 -27.11
N ALA A 473 2.04 -3.09 -28.00
CA ALA A 473 2.36 -1.66 -28.06
C ALA A 473 1.89 -0.88 -26.82
N ARG A 474 0.68 -1.17 -26.32
CA ARG A 474 0.15 -0.51 -25.12
C ARG A 474 0.75 -1.11 -23.84
N ALA A 475 0.96 -2.42 -23.81
CA ALA A 475 1.62 -3.07 -22.67
C ALA A 475 3.03 -2.52 -22.43
N ALA A 476 3.73 -2.05 -23.48
CA ALA A 476 5.02 -1.39 -23.34
C ALA A 476 4.96 -0.06 -22.55
N LEU A 477 3.79 0.56 -22.42
CA LEU A 477 3.56 1.76 -21.63
C LEU A 477 3.23 1.47 -20.16
N THR A 478 3.11 0.20 -19.76
CA THR A 478 2.79 -0.15 -18.37
C THR A 478 3.84 0.42 -17.42
N ASP A 479 3.37 1.16 -16.40
CA ASP A 479 4.22 1.78 -15.38
C ASP A 479 5.42 2.55 -16.00
N SER A 480 5.13 3.66 -16.68
CA SER A 480 6.04 4.41 -17.56
C SER A 480 7.15 5.18 -16.81
N ALA A 481 7.89 4.52 -15.91
CA ALA A 481 8.93 5.13 -15.10
C ALA A 481 10.07 5.75 -15.94
N GLY A 482 10.50 5.10 -17.03
CA GLY A 482 11.50 5.65 -17.93
C GLY A 482 11.05 6.93 -18.64
N ALA A 483 9.76 7.04 -18.99
CA ALA A 483 9.21 8.28 -19.53
C ALA A 483 9.23 9.41 -18.48
N CYS A 484 8.93 9.10 -17.22
CA CYS A 484 9.05 10.05 -16.11
C CYS A 484 10.48 10.57 -15.95
N VAL A 485 11.48 9.67 -16.01
CA VAL A 485 12.91 10.06 -15.96
C VAL A 485 13.24 11.01 -17.09
N ARG A 486 12.89 10.68 -18.33
CA ARG A 486 13.18 11.53 -19.51
C ARG A 486 12.50 12.89 -19.43
N ALA A 487 11.30 12.96 -18.87
CA ALA A 487 10.56 14.20 -18.64
C ALA A 487 11.01 14.97 -17.40
N GLY A 488 11.80 14.36 -16.51
CA GLY A 488 12.16 14.93 -15.21
C GLY A 488 10.97 15.02 -14.24
N VAL A 489 10.08 14.04 -14.27
CA VAL A 489 8.95 13.88 -13.32
C VAL A 489 9.38 12.92 -12.22
N PRO A 490 9.39 13.33 -10.95
CA PRO A 490 9.61 12.39 -9.84
C PRO A 490 8.47 11.36 -9.79
N PHE A 491 8.82 10.12 -9.44
CA PHE A 491 7.86 9.01 -9.31
C PHE A 491 8.22 8.12 -8.12
N THR A 492 7.30 7.26 -7.73
CA THR A 492 7.51 6.24 -6.70
C THR A 492 7.05 4.88 -7.16
N LEU A 493 7.47 3.85 -6.43
CA LEU A 493 7.10 2.46 -6.63
C LEU A 493 6.38 1.96 -5.38
N HIS A 494 5.27 1.22 -5.55
CA HIS A 494 4.48 0.69 -4.45
C HIS A 494 4.03 -0.76 -4.69
N THR A 495 3.57 -1.42 -3.65
CA THR A 495 3.06 -2.80 -3.74
C THR A 495 1.55 -2.88 -3.86
N ASP A 496 0.83 -1.89 -3.35
CA ASP A 496 -0.62 -1.96 -3.22
C ASP A 496 -1.08 -3.22 -2.45
N SER A 497 -0.29 -3.61 -1.42
CA SER A 497 -0.64 -4.81 -0.64
C SER A 497 -2.08 -4.68 -0.08
N PRO A 498 -2.90 -5.73 -0.13
CA PRO A 498 -2.62 -7.14 -0.44
C PRO A 498 -2.66 -7.50 -1.93
N CYS A 499 -2.91 -6.57 -2.86
CA CYS A 499 -2.96 -6.86 -4.31
C CYS A 499 -1.66 -7.48 -4.83
N SER A 500 -0.54 -7.13 -4.22
CA SER A 500 0.73 -7.79 -4.47
C SER A 500 1.59 -7.87 -3.21
N PRO A 501 2.57 -8.80 -3.18
CA PRO A 501 3.39 -9.01 -1.99
C PRO A 501 4.25 -7.78 -1.65
N LEU A 502 4.48 -7.56 -0.35
CA LEU A 502 5.50 -6.63 0.14
C LEU A 502 6.89 -7.00 -0.42
N GLY A 503 7.75 -6.01 -0.62
CA GLY A 503 9.12 -6.27 -1.06
C GLY A 503 9.69 -5.16 -1.95
N ALA A 504 10.21 -4.09 -1.36
CA ALA A 504 10.76 -2.93 -2.06
C ALA A 504 11.84 -3.31 -3.08
N LEU A 505 12.75 -4.24 -2.74
CA LEU A 505 13.81 -4.68 -3.65
C LEU A 505 13.28 -5.49 -4.85
N ASN A 506 12.11 -6.11 -4.76
CA ASN A 506 11.43 -6.71 -5.91
C ASN A 506 10.90 -5.62 -6.86
N LEU A 507 10.33 -4.55 -6.31
CA LEU A 507 9.90 -3.39 -7.12
C LEU A 507 11.10 -2.76 -7.84
N VAL A 508 12.21 -2.54 -7.10
CA VAL A 508 13.48 -2.02 -7.65
C VAL A 508 14.01 -2.92 -8.77
N SER A 509 14.10 -4.24 -8.53
CA SER A 509 14.52 -5.22 -9.53
C SER A 509 13.67 -5.14 -10.80
N THR A 510 12.34 -5.07 -10.63
CA THR A 510 11.40 -5.01 -11.75
C THR A 510 11.51 -3.68 -12.52
N ALA A 511 11.66 -2.55 -11.82
CA ALA A 511 11.82 -1.25 -12.47
C ALA A 511 13.09 -1.17 -13.34
N ILE A 512 14.16 -1.87 -12.94
CA ILE A 512 15.43 -1.92 -13.69
C ILE A 512 15.36 -2.92 -14.84
N THR A 513 14.84 -4.12 -14.58
CA THR A 513 14.89 -5.24 -15.55
C THR A 513 13.68 -5.29 -16.47
N ARG A 514 12.56 -4.71 -16.06
CA ARG A 514 11.25 -4.79 -16.73
C ARG A 514 10.79 -6.23 -16.99
N ARG A 515 11.31 -7.18 -16.20
CA ARG A 515 11.08 -8.61 -16.42
C ARG A 515 9.80 -9.09 -15.77
N CYS A 516 8.92 -9.71 -16.56
CA CYS A 516 7.79 -10.48 -16.08
C CYS A 516 8.28 -11.83 -15.53
N VAL A 517 7.84 -12.22 -14.32
CA VAL A 517 8.28 -13.49 -13.72
C VAL A 517 7.54 -14.70 -14.27
N VAL A 518 6.41 -14.50 -14.93
CA VAL A 518 5.56 -15.57 -15.48
C VAL A 518 6.24 -16.27 -16.67
N ASP A 519 6.74 -15.47 -17.63
CA ASP A 519 7.33 -15.97 -18.87
C ASP A 519 8.74 -15.43 -19.15
N SER A 520 9.31 -14.70 -18.20
CA SER A 520 10.62 -14.05 -18.32
C SER A 520 10.74 -12.99 -19.45
N SER A 521 9.63 -12.58 -20.07
CA SER A 521 9.64 -11.51 -21.07
C SER A 521 9.99 -10.16 -20.46
N VAL A 522 10.54 -9.27 -21.28
CA VAL A 522 10.83 -7.88 -20.91
C VAL A 522 9.74 -6.98 -21.48
N ILE A 523 9.05 -6.26 -20.62
CA ILE A 523 7.89 -5.43 -20.98
C ILE A 523 8.29 -3.96 -21.02
N GLY A 524 8.25 -3.34 -22.22
CA GLY A 524 8.62 -1.94 -22.39
C GLY A 524 10.04 -1.63 -21.88
N PRO A 525 11.10 -2.18 -22.49
CA PRO A 525 12.49 -1.99 -21.99
C PRO A 525 12.90 -0.52 -21.94
N GLU A 526 12.30 0.35 -22.76
CA GLU A 526 12.52 1.80 -22.75
C GLU A 526 11.98 2.49 -21.49
N GLN A 527 11.19 1.78 -20.69
CA GLN A 527 10.71 2.25 -19.38
C GLN A 527 11.62 1.83 -18.21
N ALA A 528 12.71 1.12 -18.49
CA ALA A 528 13.69 0.78 -17.47
C ALA A 528 14.36 2.03 -16.89
N VAL A 529 14.69 1.96 -15.59
CA VAL A 529 15.36 3.03 -14.86
C VAL A 529 16.67 2.53 -14.23
N THR A 530 17.52 3.43 -13.76
CA THR A 530 18.75 3.06 -13.06
C THR A 530 18.47 2.56 -11.64
N LEU A 531 19.46 1.89 -11.04
CA LEU A 531 19.38 1.44 -9.64
C LEU A 531 19.13 2.62 -8.68
N ASP A 532 19.86 3.74 -8.87
CA ASP A 532 19.68 4.93 -8.05
C ASP A 532 18.26 5.48 -8.12
N GLN A 533 17.70 5.58 -9.33
CA GLN A 533 16.34 6.07 -9.54
C GLN A 533 15.30 5.14 -8.88
N ALA A 534 15.46 3.84 -9.03
CA ALA A 534 14.56 2.85 -8.44
C ALA A 534 14.65 2.82 -6.90
N LEU A 535 15.87 2.88 -6.33
CA LEU A 535 16.05 2.95 -4.88
C LEU A 535 15.51 4.25 -4.28
N ARG A 536 15.69 5.38 -4.97
CA ARG A 536 15.07 6.66 -4.55
C ARG A 536 13.56 6.58 -4.51
N ALA A 537 12.96 5.89 -5.48
CA ALA A 537 11.50 5.75 -5.59
C ALA A 537 10.86 4.95 -4.45
N VAL A 538 11.63 4.16 -3.70
CA VAL A 538 11.20 3.42 -2.51
C VAL A 538 11.83 3.96 -1.20
N THR A 539 12.47 5.13 -1.24
CA THR A 539 13.08 5.79 -0.08
C THR A 539 12.72 7.28 -0.05
N ILE A 540 13.64 8.16 -0.47
CA ILE A 540 13.46 9.62 -0.33
C ILE A 540 12.32 10.19 -1.18
N ASP A 541 12.11 9.68 -2.40
CA ASP A 541 11.05 10.20 -3.26
C ASP A 541 9.67 9.70 -2.76
N ALA A 542 9.59 8.47 -2.21
CA ALA A 542 8.42 7.99 -1.50
C ALA A 542 8.12 8.83 -0.25
N ALA A 543 9.16 9.15 0.56
CA ALA A 543 9.00 10.04 1.71
C ALA A 543 8.44 11.41 1.32
N ARG A 544 8.91 11.98 0.21
CA ARG A 544 8.43 13.27 -0.31
C ARG A 544 6.97 13.20 -0.74
N GLN A 545 6.59 12.15 -1.45
CA GLN A 545 5.22 11.96 -1.94
C GLN A 545 4.18 11.76 -0.82
N ILE A 546 4.60 11.37 0.38
CA ILE A 546 3.74 11.29 1.57
C ILE A 546 3.99 12.44 2.56
N GLY A 547 4.60 13.54 2.10
CA GLY A 547 4.81 14.76 2.88
C GLY A 547 5.86 14.65 3.99
N GLN A 548 6.70 13.62 4.02
CA GLN A 548 7.67 13.35 5.09
C GLN A 548 9.15 13.46 4.66
N GLY A 549 9.45 13.91 3.43
CA GLY A 549 10.83 13.93 2.90
C GLY A 549 11.85 14.76 3.70
N GLY A 550 11.41 15.74 4.48
CA GLY A 550 12.26 16.48 5.41
C GLY A 550 12.53 15.74 6.73
N ARG A 551 11.92 14.58 6.95
CA ARG A 551 11.95 13.85 8.22
C ARG A 551 12.55 12.45 8.11
N ILE A 552 12.24 11.72 7.02
CA ILE A 552 12.65 10.34 6.76
C ILE A 552 13.10 10.16 5.29
N GLY A 553 13.52 8.97 4.92
CA GLY A 553 13.80 8.55 3.54
C GLY A 553 15.25 8.77 3.09
N SER A 554 16.08 9.37 3.92
CA SER A 554 17.54 9.45 3.73
C SER A 554 18.25 9.49 5.08
N LEU A 555 19.53 9.07 5.11
CA LEU A 555 20.35 9.10 6.33
C LEU A 555 21.10 10.43 6.41
N GLU A 556 20.39 11.48 6.83
CA GLU A 556 20.92 12.81 7.01
C GLU A 556 20.77 13.23 8.46
N LYS A 557 21.71 14.06 8.94
CA LYS A 557 21.66 14.60 10.31
C LYS A 557 20.30 15.24 10.59
N ASP A 558 19.81 15.06 11.82
CA ASP A 558 18.54 15.53 12.35
C ASP A 558 17.28 14.85 11.78
N LYS A 559 17.40 14.01 10.76
CA LYS A 559 16.31 13.12 10.34
C LYS A 559 16.11 11.99 11.34
N GLU A 560 14.94 11.37 11.29
CA GLU A 560 14.64 10.22 12.14
C GLU A 560 15.43 9.00 11.68
N ALA A 561 15.85 8.19 12.63
CA ALA A 561 16.67 7.02 12.39
C ALA A 561 15.80 5.83 11.95
N ASP A 562 15.30 5.93 10.73
CA ASP A 562 14.59 4.88 10.01
C ASP A 562 15.57 4.19 9.06
N LEU A 563 16.01 2.99 9.42
CA LEU A 563 17.16 2.32 8.82
C LEU A 563 16.80 0.88 8.45
N VAL A 564 17.43 0.39 7.37
CA VAL A 564 17.44 -1.03 7.02
C VAL A 564 18.87 -1.53 6.88
N LEU A 565 19.14 -2.70 7.44
CA LEU A 565 20.42 -3.40 7.30
C LEU A 565 20.22 -4.59 6.35
N LEU A 566 20.97 -4.59 5.25
CA LEU A 566 20.91 -5.60 4.19
C LEU A 566 22.14 -6.50 4.23
N GLU A 567 21.94 -7.80 4.01
CA GLU A 567 22.99 -8.83 3.97
C GLU A 567 23.94 -8.68 2.77
N ALA A 568 23.52 -7.99 1.70
CA ALA A 568 24.33 -7.75 0.52
C ALA A 568 24.17 -6.32 -0.02
N ASP A 569 25.20 -5.83 -0.71
CA ASP A 569 25.18 -4.52 -1.35
C ASP A 569 24.33 -4.53 -2.63
N PRO A 570 23.25 -3.74 -2.70
CA PRO A 570 22.46 -3.62 -3.92
C PRO A 570 23.26 -3.20 -5.15
N TYR A 571 24.32 -2.43 -4.98
CA TYR A 571 25.21 -1.98 -6.07
C TYR A 571 26.18 -3.07 -6.56
N ALA A 572 26.42 -4.10 -5.75
CA ALA A 572 27.24 -5.26 -6.11
C ALA A 572 26.39 -6.49 -6.51
N THR A 573 25.06 -6.37 -6.44
CA THR A 573 24.11 -7.45 -6.74
C THR A 573 23.55 -7.30 -8.14
N ALA A 574 23.47 -8.41 -8.89
CA ALA A 574 22.84 -8.40 -10.21
C ALA A 574 21.37 -7.93 -10.13
N PRO A 575 20.89 -7.11 -11.09
CA PRO A 575 19.56 -6.51 -11.01
C PRO A 575 18.41 -7.49 -10.81
N ASP A 576 18.48 -8.68 -11.43
CA ASP A 576 17.47 -9.74 -11.29
C ASP A 576 17.54 -10.51 -9.95
N LYS A 577 18.59 -10.28 -9.16
CA LYS A 577 18.81 -10.90 -7.84
C LYS A 577 18.54 -9.95 -6.67
N LEU A 578 18.24 -8.67 -6.93
CA LEU A 578 18.02 -7.68 -5.86
C LEU A 578 16.93 -8.12 -4.88
N GLY A 579 15.83 -8.69 -5.37
CA GLY A 579 14.74 -9.18 -4.53
C GLY A 579 15.10 -10.36 -3.61
N ALA A 580 16.26 -11.00 -3.82
CA ALA A 580 16.76 -12.09 -2.97
C ALA A 580 17.67 -11.59 -1.83
N ILE A 581 18.04 -10.31 -1.80
CA ILE A 581 18.82 -9.73 -0.70
C ILE A 581 17.98 -9.80 0.57
N LYS A 582 18.52 -10.42 1.60
CA LYS A 582 17.84 -10.53 2.90
C LYS A 582 17.99 -9.24 3.70
N VAL A 583 16.93 -8.89 4.40
CA VAL A 583 16.94 -7.85 5.43
C VAL A 583 17.34 -8.52 6.74
N SER A 584 18.43 -8.06 7.36
CA SER A 584 18.85 -8.54 8.66
C SER A 584 18.27 -7.74 9.82
N GLU A 585 18.11 -6.44 9.65
CA GLU A 585 17.55 -5.59 10.69
C GLU A 585 16.72 -4.44 10.09
N THR A 586 15.66 -4.05 10.79
CA THR A 586 14.89 -2.83 10.49
C THR A 586 14.76 -2.00 11.77
N TRP A 587 15.06 -0.72 11.66
CA TRP A 587 15.02 0.25 12.75
C TRP A 587 14.05 1.39 12.42
N VAL A 588 13.21 1.77 13.37
CA VAL A 588 12.23 2.86 13.22
C VAL A 588 12.37 3.80 14.41
N ALA A 589 12.58 5.08 14.12
CA ALA A 589 12.81 6.11 15.14
C ALA A 589 13.93 5.74 16.12
N GLY A 590 15.00 5.09 15.63
CA GLY A 590 16.13 4.65 16.42
C GLY A 590 15.92 3.36 17.24
N TRP A 591 14.75 2.73 17.12
CA TRP A 591 14.46 1.45 17.79
C TRP A 591 14.54 0.29 16.83
N GLN A 592 15.27 -0.76 17.18
CA GLN A 592 15.32 -2.00 16.43
C GLN A 592 13.96 -2.70 16.49
N ARG A 593 13.26 -2.78 15.36
CA ARG A 593 11.90 -3.32 15.24
C ARG A 593 11.86 -4.73 14.66
N TYR A 594 12.89 -5.08 13.92
CA TYR A 594 13.07 -6.43 13.35
C TYR A 594 14.54 -6.83 13.38
N VAL A 595 14.78 -8.11 13.62
CA VAL A 595 16.06 -8.83 13.45
C VAL A 595 15.76 -10.21 12.90
N SER A 596 16.51 -10.66 11.85
CA SER A 596 16.35 -11.97 11.20
C SER A 596 16.87 -13.11 12.06
#